data_20f92b225e522c1b4bae5e905d206506
#
_entry.id   20f92b225e522c1b4bae5e905d206506
#
_cell.length_a   1.000
_cell.length_b   1.000
_cell.length_c   1.000
_cell.angle_alpha   90.00
_cell.angle_beta   90.00
_cell.angle_gamma   90.00
#
_symmetry.space_group_name_H-M   'P 1'
#
loop_
_entity.id
_entity.type
_entity.pdbx_description
1 polymer ?
#
loop_
_entity_poly.entity_id
_entity_poly.type
_entity_poly.pdbx_seq_one_letter_code
_entity_poly.pdbx_strand_id
1 'polypeptide(L)'
;MIDKKSPSAINRRTFIGVTSAIGAMAASGVGPAIAQSRSSRPVVISSGNGFVHRNGGTETCVERAYRMITEGTDVLESLIAGVNIVELDPEDTSVGYGGLPDAWGRVTLDSCCMHGPLKRAGGVAALQGVRTPSNVAKAVADLTDHHLLVDKGAQDFARQMGFSIEEDLNTERSRQRYLEWRRRIDPSHYPDPNRQAQLTPDAYRQFARESIAVAEDMAAEGLIDPEHLYGTINCNGVNNNGDVCGVTTTSGLAWKIPGRVGDSPILGAGLYVSNNHGAAGSTGRGEANLYNLASFLVVEELRRGADPKDAGMIALQR
;
A
#
# COMPACT_ATOMS: atom_id res chain seq x y z
N MET A 1 46.58 38.75 -21.09
CA MET A 1 45.10 38.75 -21.21
C MET A 1 44.71 37.43 -21.86
N ILE A 2 44.22 36.49 -21.09
CA ILE A 2 43.75 35.18 -21.56
C ILE A 2 42.25 35.16 -21.39
N ASP A 3 41.57 35.13 -22.52
CA ASP A 3 40.11 35.18 -22.62
C ASP A 3 39.51 33.83 -22.20
N LYS A 4 38.77 33.80 -21.07
CA LYS A 4 38.05 32.60 -20.59
C LYS A 4 36.68 32.59 -21.25
N LYS A 5 36.52 31.81 -22.34
CA LYS A 5 35.19 31.46 -22.86
C LYS A 5 34.52 30.49 -21.87
N SER A 6 33.36 30.90 -21.35
CA SER A 6 32.46 30.04 -20.57
C SER A 6 31.81 28.98 -21.47
N PRO A 7 31.56 27.75 -20.99
CA PRO A 7 30.86 26.75 -21.79
C PRO A 7 29.36 27.11 -21.98
N SER A 8 28.92 27.10 -23.23
CA SER A 8 27.56 27.37 -23.62
C SER A 8 26.62 26.26 -23.07
N ALA A 9 25.59 26.64 -22.33
CA ALA A 9 24.55 25.74 -21.84
C ALA A 9 23.82 25.06 -23.02
N ILE A 10 23.77 23.76 -23.01
CA ILE A 10 22.99 22.93 -23.96
C ILE A 10 21.51 23.21 -23.70
N ASN A 11 20.77 23.74 -24.66
CA ASN A 11 19.35 23.97 -24.53
C ASN A 11 18.52 22.71 -24.88
N ARG A 12 17.26 22.68 -24.42
CA ARG A 12 16.34 21.53 -24.63
C ARG A 12 16.16 21.12 -26.09
N ARG A 13 16.24 22.04 -27.04
CA ARG A 13 16.09 21.74 -28.48
C ARG A 13 17.30 20.99 -29.04
N THR A 14 18.51 21.29 -28.56
CA THR A 14 19.74 20.60 -28.95
C THR A 14 19.76 19.18 -28.40
N PHE A 15 19.20 18.93 -27.21
CA PHE A 15 19.11 17.59 -26.61
C PHE A 15 18.15 16.68 -27.41
N ILE A 16 16.99 17.23 -27.85
CA ILE A 16 16.02 16.45 -28.65
C ILE A 16 16.57 16.13 -30.06
N GLY A 17 17.36 17.01 -30.65
CA GLY A 17 17.99 16.80 -31.96
C GLY A 17 19.05 15.69 -31.97
N VAL A 18 19.79 15.52 -30.86
CA VAL A 18 20.83 14.48 -30.76
C VAL A 18 20.22 13.09 -30.54
N THR A 19 19.10 12.98 -29.83
CA THR A 19 18.40 11.70 -29.67
C THR A 19 17.72 11.20 -30.94
N SER A 20 17.29 12.10 -31.83
CA SER A 20 16.69 11.71 -33.10
C SER A 20 17.73 11.21 -34.16
N ALA A 21 19.00 11.60 -34.03
CA ALA A 21 20.06 11.16 -34.96
C ALA A 21 20.60 9.75 -34.64
N ILE A 22 20.47 9.27 -33.39
CA ILE A 22 20.91 7.93 -33.01
C ILE A 22 19.85 6.87 -33.38
N GLY A 23 18.58 7.25 -33.58
CA GLY A 23 17.51 6.35 -34.00
C GLY A 23 17.53 5.95 -35.48
N ALA A 24 18.30 6.62 -36.32
CA ALA A 24 18.29 6.41 -37.78
C ALA A 24 19.33 5.42 -38.31
N MET A 25 20.22 4.89 -37.48
CA MET A 25 21.26 3.91 -37.92
C MET A 25 20.98 2.46 -37.56
N ALA A 26 19.85 2.12 -36.94
CA ALA A 26 19.49 0.75 -36.56
C ALA A 26 18.38 0.12 -37.42
N ALA A 27 18.10 0.65 -38.65
CA ALA A 27 17.09 0.13 -39.51
C ALA A 27 17.71 -0.73 -40.66
N SER A 28 18.41 -1.79 -40.28
CA SER A 28 18.71 -2.87 -41.22
C SER A 28 18.68 -4.21 -40.46
N GLY A 29 17.57 -4.93 -40.60
CA GLY A 29 17.55 -6.38 -40.39
C GLY A 29 16.91 -6.93 -39.14
N VAL A 30 15.96 -6.22 -38.51
CA VAL A 30 15.09 -6.86 -37.51
C VAL A 30 13.67 -6.91 -38.11
N GLY A 31 13.26 -8.09 -38.53
CA GLY A 31 11.86 -8.38 -38.85
C GLY A 31 11.00 -8.06 -37.61
N PRO A 32 9.68 -7.83 -37.77
CA PRO A 32 8.82 -7.52 -36.65
C PRO A 32 8.99 -8.63 -35.59
N ALA A 33 9.51 -8.27 -34.42
CA ALA A 33 9.47 -9.16 -33.29
C ALA A 33 7.98 -9.37 -33.02
N ILE A 34 7.44 -10.51 -33.45
CA ILE A 34 6.13 -10.98 -33.00
C ILE A 34 6.29 -11.11 -31.50
N ALA A 35 5.71 -10.18 -30.77
CA ALA A 35 5.59 -10.31 -29.33
C ALA A 35 4.86 -11.64 -29.09
N GLN A 36 5.60 -12.68 -28.71
CA GLN A 36 4.99 -13.91 -28.25
C GLN A 36 4.09 -13.51 -27.09
N SER A 37 2.78 -13.62 -27.29
CA SER A 37 1.82 -13.50 -26.20
C SER A 37 2.23 -14.55 -25.17
N ARG A 38 2.74 -14.11 -24.04
CA ARG A 38 2.99 -15.00 -22.90
C ARG A 38 1.61 -15.43 -22.41
N SER A 39 1.11 -16.57 -22.89
CA SER A 39 -0.05 -17.20 -22.29
C SER A 39 0.36 -17.61 -20.86
N SER A 40 -0.13 -16.92 -19.86
CA SER A 40 0.00 -17.30 -18.47
C SER A 40 -1.33 -17.90 -17.97
N ARG A 41 -1.26 -18.70 -16.91
CA ARG A 41 -2.49 -19.07 -16.20
C ARG A 41 -2.84 -17.91 -15.28
N PRO A 42 -4.13 -17.54 -15.17
CA PRO A 42 -4.54 -16.56 -14.15
C PRO A 42 -4.16 -17.05 -12.76
N VAL A 43 -3.59 -16.14 -11.98
CA VAL A 43 -3.24 -16.37 -10.59
C VAL A 43 -3.62 -15.15 -9.79
N VAL A 44 -4.17 -15.35 -8.60
CA VAL A 44 -4.35 -14.31 -7.59
C VAL A 44 -3.73 -14.82 -6.29
N ILE A 45 -2.89 -14.01 -5.70
CA ILE A 45 -2.29 -14.27 -4.38
C ILE A 45 -2.61 -13.12 -3.44
N SER A 46 -2.84 -13.43 -2.17
CA SER A 46 -3.13 -12.44 -1.15
C SER A 46 -2.51 -12.83 0.18
N SER A 47 -2.37 -11.87 1.10
CA SER A 47 -2.18 -12.16 2.53
C SER A 47 -3.37 -12.93 3.11
N GLY A 48 -3.21 -13.51 4.31
CA GLY A 48 -4.16 -14.45 4.91
C GLY A 48 -5.60 -13.94 4.99
N ASN A 49 -5.81 -12.69 5.34
CA ASN A 49 -7.13 -12.07 5.45
C ASN A 49 -7.92 -12.06 4.12
N GLY A 50 -7.25 -12.07 2.97
CA GLY A 50 -7.91 -12.17 1.67
C GLY A 50 -8.57 -13.52 1.37
N PHE A 51 -8.31 -14.57 2.19
CA PHE A 51 -8.91 -15.88 2.09
C PHE A 51 -10.01 -16.14 3.16
N VAL A 52 -10.10 -15.29 4.17
CA VAL A 52 -10.96 -15.51 5.34
C VAL A 52 -12.23 -14.68 5.28
N HIS A 53 -12.09 -13.37 5.05
CA HIS A 53 -13.20 -12.43 5.15
C HIS A 53 -14.12 -12.47 3.92
N ARG A 54 -15.44 -12.38 4.17
CA ARG A 54 -16.49 -12.42 3.15
C ARG A 54 -17.48 -11.26 3.27
N ASN A 55 -17.38 -10.45 4.32
CA ASN A 55 -18.29 -9.33 4.59
C ASN A 55 -19.78 -9.72 4.44
N GLY A 56 -20.16 -10.85 5.01
CA GLY A 56 -21.52 -11.39 4.92
C GLY A 56 -21.91 -11.96 3.55
N GLY A 57 -21.03 -11.92 2.56
CA GLY A 57 -21.24 -12.48 1.23
C GLY A 57 -20.76 -13.93 1.08
N THR A 58 -20.73 -14.41 -0.17
CA THR A 58 -20.34 -15.76 -0.53
C THR A 58 -18.88 -15.89 -0.97
N GLU A 59 -18.27 -14.82 -1.42
CA GLU A 59 -16.90 -14.79 -1.98
C GLU A 59 -15.91 -14.13 -1.01
N THR A 60 -14.70 -14.66 -0.98
CA THR A 60 -13.51 -14.00 -0.41
C THR A 60 -12.89 -13.03 -1.41
N CYS A 61 -11.90 -12.22 -0.96
CA CYS A 61 -11.12 -11.35 -1.84
C CYS A 61 -10.54 -12.12 -3.03
N VAL A 62 -9.87 -13.24 -2.77
CA VAL A 62 -9.19 -14.03 -3.82
C VAL A 62 -10.17 -14.66 -4.79
N GLU A 63 -11.29 -15.19 -4.28
CA GLU A 63 -12.33 -15.81 -5.12
C GLU A 63 -12.95 -14.78 -6.07
N ARG A 64 -13.30 -13.59 -5.57
CA ARG A 64 -13.85 -12.51 -6.39
C ARG A 64 -12.85 -12.03 -7.43
N ALA A 65 -11.64 -11.70 -7.03
CA ALA A 65 -10.61 -11.22 -7.94
C ALA A 65 -10.31 -12.25 -9.03
N TYR A 66 -10.15 -13.52 -8.67
CA TYR A 66 -9.89 -14.59 -9.63
C TYR A 66 -11.04 -14.77 -10.63
N ARG A 67 -12.29 -14.80 -10.16
CA ARG A 67 -13.46 -14.91 -11.03
C ARG A 67 -13.51 -13.75 -12.03
N MET A 68 -13.38 -12.49 -11.56
CA MET A 68 -13.45 -11.32 -12.42
C MET A 68 -12.32 -11.31 -13.48
N ILE A 69 -11.09 -11.69 -13.08
CA ILE A 69 -9.95 -11.82 -14.02
C ILE A 69 -10.24 -12.87 -15.10
N THR A 70 -10.81 -14.03 -14.72
CA THR A 70 -11.12 -15.10 -15.66
C THR A 70 -12.30 -14.78 -16.56
N GLU A 71 -13.19 -13.90 -16.14
CA GLU A 71 -14.30 -13.35 -16.93
C GLU A 71 -13.84 -12.20 -17.87
N GLY A 72 -12.57 -11.80 -17.83
CA GLY A 72 -11.98 -10.80 -18.72
C GLY A 72 -12.01 -9.36 -18.18
N THR A 73 -12.36 -9.16 -16.93
CA THR A 73 -12.25 -7.85 -16.27
C THR A 73 -10.77 -7.47 -16.10
N ASP A 74 -10.45 -6.19 -16.17
CA ASP A 74 -9.11 -5.67 -15.90
C ASP A 74 -8.55 -6.20 -14.58
N VAL A 75 -7.25 -6.52 -14.55
CA VAL A 75 -6.63 -7.16 -13.39
C VAL A 75 -6.70 -6.26 -12.17
N LEU A 76 -6.36 -4.97 -12.30
CA LEU A 76 -6.39 -4.05 -11.16
C LEU A 76 -7.81 -3.82 -10.63
N GLU A 77 -8.78 -3.66 -11.52
CA GLU A 77 -10.21 -3.56 -11.13
C GLU A 77 -10.66 -4.78 -10.35
N SER A 78 -10.27 -5.96 -10.80
CA SER A 78 -10.61 -7.24 -10.17
C SER A 78 -10.00 -7.35 -8.76
N LEU A 79 -8.73 -6.97 -8.61
CA LEU A 79 -8.05 -6.98 -7.31
C LEU A 79 -8.67 -5.99 -6.34
N ILE A 80 -9.00 -4.78 -6.78
CA ILE A 80 -9.64 -3.77 -5.95
C ILE A 80 -11.04 -4.23 -5.52
N ALA A 81 -11.84 -4.77 -6.44
CA ALA A 81 -13.14 -5.35 -6.09
C ALA A 81 -13.01 -6.49 -5.05
N GLY A 82 -11.91 -7.24 -5.11
CA GLY A 82 -11.58 -8.26 -4.11
C GLY A 82 -11.24 -7.66 -2.75
N VAL A 83 -10.26 -6.75 -2.67
CA VAL A 83 -9.84 -6.17 -1.37
C VAL A 83 -10.93 -5.33 -0.73
N ASN A 84 -11.87 -4.78 -1.50
CA ASN A 84 -13.03 -4.06 -0.94
C ASN A 84 -13.91 -4.96 -0.05
N ILE A 85 -13.90 -6.28 -0.25
CA ILE A 85 -14.59 -7.20 0.66
C ILE A 85 -14.00 -7.08 2.06
N VAL A 86 -12.67 -7.07 2.17
CA VAL A 86 -11.96 -6.98 3.45
C VAL A 86 -12.02 -5.55 4.02
N GLU A 87 -11.87 -4.53 3.18
CA GLU A 87 -11.98 -3.12 3.60
C GLU A 87 -13.35 -2.78 4.22
N LEU A 88 -14.40 -3.49 3.80
CA LEU A 88 -15.77 -3.27 4.29
C LEU A 88 -16.20 -4.25 5.38
N ASP A 89 -15.39 -5.27 5.69
CA ASP A 89 -15.71 -6.28 6.69
C ASP A 89 -15.31 -5.80 8.10
N PRO A 90 -16.28 -5.50 8.99
CA PRO A 90 -15.98 -5.02 10.33
C PRO A 90 -15.31 -6.05 11.25
N GLU A 91 -15.24 -7.31 10.82
CA GLU A 91 -14.54 -8.36 11.55
C GLU A 91 -13.02 -8.32 11.35
N ASP A 92 -12.54 -7.74 10.24
CA ASP A 92 -11.11 -7.44 10.05
C ASP A 92 -10.78 -6.09 10.68
N THR A 93 -10.11 -6.10 11.83
CA THR A 93 -9.70 -4.87 12.53
C THR A 93 -8.35 -4.32 12.05
N SER A 94 -7.79 -4.86 10.97
CA SER A 94 -6.49 -4.45 10.42
C SER A 94 -6.58 -3.64 9.13
N VAL A 95 -7.76 -3.61 8.49
CA VAL A 95 -7.99 -2.99 7.19
C VAL A 95 -9.32 -2.24 7.17
N GLY A 96 -9.36 -1.06 6.56
CA GLY A 96 -10.61 -0.38 6.21
C GLY A 96 -11.52 -0.01 7.40
N TYR A 97 -12.83 -0.29 7.21
CA TYR A 97 -13.88 -0.01 8.18
C TYR A 97 -13.73 -0.88 9.43
N GLY A 98 -13.63 -0.26 10.59
CA GLY A 98 -13.44 -0.97 11.86
C GLY A 98 -11.97 -1.29 12.16
N GLY A 99 -11.04 -0.84 11.35
CA GLY A 99 -9.61 -0.94 11.62
C GLY A 99 -9.22 -0.33 12.98
N LEU A 100 -8.21 -0.89 13.65
CA LEU A 100 -7.72 -0.35 14.92
C LEU A 100 -7.20 1.08 14.73
N PRO A 101 -7.64 2.04 15.57
CA PRO A 101 -7.35 3.45 15.37
C PRO A 101 -5.92 3.84 15.77
N ASP A 102 -5.57 5.10 15.48
CA ASP A 102 -4.35 5.74 15.98
C ASP A 102 -4.44 6.01 17.50
N ALA A 103 -3.38 6.53 18.09
CA ALA A 103 -3.32 6.84 19.52
C ALA A 103 -4.36 7.89 19.98
N TRP A 104 -5.00 8.59 19.07
CA TRP A 104 -6.09 9.54 19.35
C TRP A 104 -7.48 8.97 19.06
N GLY A 105 -7.57 7.69 18.76
CA GLY A 105 -8.84 7.00 18.53
C GLY A 105 -9.41 7.20 17.12
N ARG A 106 -8.63 7.67 16.14
CA ARG A 106 -9.07 7.91 14.78
C ARG A 106 -8.61 6.77 13.87
N VAL A 107 -9.52 6.23 13.09
CA VAL A 107 -9.16 5.27 12.04
C VAL A 107 -8.57 6.03 10.85
N THR A 108 -7.29 5.79 10.57
CA THR A 108 -6.58 6.35 9.43
C THR A 108 -6.10 5.23 8.53
N LEU A 109 -6.33 5.35 7.23
CA LEU A 109 -6.17 4.29 6.24
C LEU A 109 -5.10 4.64 5.23
N ASP A 110 -4.33 3.63 4.84
CA ASP A 110 -3.30 3.72 3.82
C ASP A 110 -3.61 2.72 2.71
N SER A 111 -3.39 3.09 1.46
CA SER A 111 -3.51 2.17 0.33
C SER A 111 -2.63 2.59 -0.83
N CYS A 112 -2.20 1.62 -1.62
CA CYS A 112 -1.48 1.81 -2.86
C CYS A 112 -1.93 0.76 -3.88
N CYS A 113 -2.02 1.16 -5.15
CA CYS A 113 -2.24 0.23 -6.24
C CYS A 113 -1.26 0.51 -7.39
N MET A 114 -0.95 -0.54 -8.16
CA MET A 114 -0.07 -0.42 -9.31
C MET A 114 -0.56 -1.27 -10.48
N HIS A 115 -0.75 -0.62 -11.63
CA HIS A 115 -1.14 -1.24 -12.89
C HIS A 115 0.09 -1.48 -13.76
N GLY A 116 0.56 -2.72 -13.83
CA GLY A 116 1.79 -3.07 -14.53
C GLY A 116 1.80 -2.72 -16.02
N PRO A 117 0.80 -3.11 -16.83
CA PRO A 117 0.74 -2.76 -18.24
C PRO A 117 0.80 -1.26 -18.54
N LEU A 118 0.09 -0.45 -17.75
CA LEU A 118 0.04 1.01 -17.92
C LEU A 118 1.22 1.73 -17.26
N LYS A 119 2.01 1.03 -16.43
CA LYS A 119 3.08 1.60 -15.60
C LYS A 119 2.58 2.79 -14.77
N ARG A 120 1.38 2.67 -14.23
CA ARG A 120 0.73 3.68 -13.39
C ARG A 120 0.53 3.15 -11.98
N ALA A 121 0.59 4.06 -11.06
CA ALA A 121 0.36 3.76 -9.65
C ALA A 121 -0.31 4.94 -8.96
N GLY A 122 -1.05 4.67 -7.91
CA GLY A 122 -1.66 5.67 -7.06
C GLY A 122 -1.71 5.19 -5.62
N GLY A 123 -1.72 6.14 -4.70
CA GLY A 123 -1.77 5.84 -3.29
C GLY A 123 -2.42 6.95 -2.48
N VAL A 124 -2.89 6.55 -1.30
CA VAL A 124 -3.38 7.45 -0.26
C VAL A 124 -2.78 7.02 1.08
N ALA A 125 -2.49 7.99 1.93
CA ALA A 125 -1.97 7.73 3.27
C ALA A 125 -2.65 8.61 4.32
N ALA A 126 -2.80 8.07 5.53
CA ALA A 126 -3.49 8.71 6.64
C ALA A 126 -4.89 9.24 6.24
N LEU A 127 -5.55 8.60 5.27
CA LEU A 127 -6.89 8.93 4.80
C LEU A 127 -7.92 8.66 5.89
N GLN A 128 -8.82 9.60 6.15
CA GLN A 128 -9.89 9.45 7.12
C GLN A 128 -11.26 9.49 6.44
N GLY A 129 -12.23 8.77 7.01
CA GLY A 129 -13.64 8.85 6.65
C GLY A 129 -14.04 8.14 5.36
N VAL A 130 -13.15 7.43 4.68
CA VAL A 130 -13.49 6.65 3.47
C VAL A 130 -13.22 5.17 3.73
N ARG A 131 -14.28 4.34 3.65
CA ARG A 131 -14.17 2.89 3.95
C ARG A 131 -13.28 2.12 2.98
N THR A 132 -13.16 2.58 1.73
CA THR A 132 -12.48 1.90 0.64
C THR A 132 -11.30 2.73 0.11
N PRO A 133 -10.19 2.85 0.88
CA PRO A 133 -9.03 3.64 0.47
C PRO A 133 -8.40 3.15 -0.83
N SER A 134 -8.52 1.86 -1.18
CA SER A 134 -8.01 1.32 -2.45
C SER A 134 -8.70 1.94 -3.68
N ASN A 135 -9.99 2.23 -3.60
CA ASN A 135 -10.70 2.94 -4.66
C ASN A 135 -10.20 4.38 -4.82
N VAL A 136 -9.88 5.06 -3.71
CA VAL A 136 -9.29 6.42 -3.78
C VAL A 136 -7.87 6.37 -4.36
N ALA A 137 -7.06 5.39 -3.95
CA ALA A 137 -5.72 5.17 -4.51
C ALA A 137 -5.78 4.96 -6.04
N LYS A 138 -6.76 4.17 -6.50
CA LYS A 138 -7.00 3.97 -7.94
C LYS A 138 -7.41 5.29 -8.62
N ALA A 139 -8.29 6.07 -8.02
CA ALA A 139 -8.68 7.37 -8.58
C ALA A 139 -7.48 8.32 -8.70
N VAL A 140 -6.53 8.30 -7.74
CA VAL A 140 -5.27 9.05 -7.84
C VAL A 140 -4.47 8.59 -9.06
N ALA A 141 -4.33 7.26 -9.26
CA ALA A 141 -3.61 6.70 -10.40
C ALA A 141 -4.24 7.07 -11.74
N ASP A 142 -5.57 7.04 -11.84
CA ASP A 142 -6.29 7.19 -13.09
C ASP A 142 -6.47 8.65 -13.51
N LEU A 143 -6.65 9.55 -12.55
CA LEU A 143 -7.12 10.91 -12.79
C LEU A 143 -6.06 11.98 -12.59
N THR A 144 -4.86 11.62 -12.09
CA THR A 144 -3.80 12.59 -11.78
C THR A 144 -2.43 12.10 -12.27
N ASP A 145 -1.46 13.02 -12.32
CA ASP A 145 -0.04 12.69 -12.52
C ASP A 145 0.69 12.50 -11.17
N HIS A 146 -0.03 12.55 -10.06
CA HIS A 146 0.53 12.32 -8.74
C HIS A 146 0.49 10.85 -8.39
N HIS A 147 1.41 10.44 -7.51
CA HIS A 147 1.41 9.07 -7.00
C HIS A 147 0.73 8.97 -5.64
N LEU A 148 0.93 9.93 -4.74
CA LEU A 148 0.50 9.81 -3.35
C LEU A 148 -0.16 11.10 -2.86
N LEU A 149 -1.38 10.97 -2.34
CA LEU A 149 -2.07 12.02 -1.59
C LEU A 149 -2.18 11.61 -0.13
N VAL A 150 -2.12 12.57 0.80
CA VAL A 150 -2.09 12.26 2.24
C VAL A 150 -3.08 13.09 3.04
N ASP A 151 -3.53 12.50 4.17
CA ASP A 151 -4.33 13.15 5.22
C ASP A 151 -5.51 13.95 4.65
N LYS A 152 -5.68 15.20 5.11
CA LYS A 152 -6.79 16.07 4.68
C LYS A 152 -6.81 16.30 3.16
N GLY A 153 -5.66 16.39 2.51
CA GLY A 153 -5.56 16.53 1.06
C GLY A 153 -6.15 15.32 0.33
N ALA A 154 -5.86 14.11 0.82
CA ALA A 154 -6.45 12.88 0.28
C ALA A 154 -7.96 12.82 0.51
N GLN A 155 -8.44 13.24 1.70
CA GLN A 155 -9.87 13.30 2.00
C GLN A 155 -10.62 14.33 1.13
N ASP A 156 -10.03 15.49 0.91
CA ASP A 156 -10.63 16.54 0.05
C ASP A 156 -10.69 16.08 -1.40
N PHE A 157 -9.64 15.40 -1.90
CA PHE A 157 -9.67 14.76 -3.21
C PHE A 157 -10.77 13.69 -3.29
N ALA A 158 -10.85 12.79 -2.32
CA ALA A 158 -11.89 11.76 -2.28
C ALA A 158 -13.29 12.38 -2.34
N ARG A 159 -13.55 13.43 -1.56
CA ARG A 159 -14.85 14.16 -1.59
C ARG A 159 -15.13 14.75 -2.96
N GLN A 160 -14.15 15.35 -3.62
CA GLN A 160 -14.28 15.89 -4.97
C GLN A 160 -14.58 14.81 -6.01
N MET A 161 -14.07 13.60 -5.81
CA MET A 161 -14.35 12.44 -6.67
C MET A 161 -15.66 11.71 -6.34
N GLY A 162 -16.45 12.24 -5.40
CA GLY A 162 -17.76 11.71 -5.06
C GLY A 162 -17.78 10.59 -4.02
N PHE A 163 -16.64 10.32 -3.36
CA PHE A 163 -16.63 9.37 -2.25
C PHE A 163 -17.35 9.94 -1.02
N SER A 164 -18.13 9.08 -0.35
CA SER A 164 -18.75 9.44 0.93
C SER A 164 -17.69 9.60 2.00
N ILE A 165 -17.80 10.68 2.79
CA ILE A 165 -16.90 10.92 3.92
C ILE A 165 -17.71 10.74 5.21
N GLU A 166 -17.30 9.77 6.02
CA GLU A 166 -17.88 9.49 7.34
C GLU A 166 -17.05 10.19 8.43
N GLU A 167 -17.72 10.57 9.49
CA GLU A 167 -17.06 11.23 10.63
C GLU A 167 -16.13 10.26 11.39
N ASP A 168 -16.55 9.00 11.48
CA ASP A 168 -15.86 7.98 12.26
C ASP A 168 -15.98 6.61 11.59
N LEU A 169 -14.87 5.97 11.34
CA LEU A 169 -14.81 4.61 10.81
C LEU A 169 -14.63 3.53 11.90
N ASN A 170 -14.62 3.92 13.18
CA ASN A 170 -14.63 2.93 14.25
C ASN A 170 -15.94 2.14 14.26
N THR A 171 -15.82 0.84 14.47
CA THR A 171 -16.92 0.01 14.96
C THR A 171 -16.97 0.07 16.48
N GLU A 172 -18.05 -0.45 17.08
CA GLU A 172 -18.12 -0.61 18.54
C GLU A 172 -16.95 -1.46 19.05
N ARG A 173 -16.59 -2.51 18.30
CA ARG A 173 -15.45 -3.40 18.62
C ARG A 173 -14.11 -2.66 18.64
N SER A 174 -13.77 -1.93 17.57
CA SER A 174 -12.50 -1.18 17.51
C SER A 174 -12.44 -0.08 18.55
N ARG A 175 -13.56 0.58 18.84
CA ARG A 175 -13.68 1.59 19.89
C ARG A 175 -13.44 1.01 21.28
N GLN A 176 -14.05 -0.14 21.60
CA GLN A 176 -13.82 -0.82 22.88
C GLN A 176 -12.36 -1.24 23.06
N ARG A 177 -11.72 -1.76 21.98
CA ARG A 177 -10.29 -2.10 22.02
C ARG A 177 -9.42 -0.88 22.24
N TYR A 178 -9.73 0.24 21.60
CA TYR A 178 -9.05 1.51 21.85
C TYR A 178 -9.18 1.99 23.30
N LEU A 179 -10.39 1.96 23.85
CA LEU A 179 -10.64 2.39 25.23
C LEU A 179 -9.89 1.51 26.24
N GLU A 180 -9.86 0.20 26.01
CA GLU A 180 -9.11 -0.73 26.84
C GLU A 180 -7.60 -0.47 26.77
N TRP A 181 -7.04 -0.32 25.58
CA TRP A 181 -5.65 0.06 25.40
C TRP A 181 -5.35 1.40 26.08
N ARG A 182 -6.17 2.41 25.87
CA ARG A 182 -6.01 3.74 26.43
C ARG A 182 -6.02 3.74 27.96
N ARG A 183 -6.84 2.89 28.58
CA ARG A 183 -6.92 2.71 30.03
C ARG A 183 -5.62 2.16 30.63
N ARG A 184 -4.87 1.38 29.88
CA ARG A 184 -3.60 0.76 30.31
C ARG A 184 -2.38 1.68 30.14
N ILE A 185 -2.49 2.73 29.33
CA ILE A 185 -1.40 3.70 29.12
C ILE A 185 -1.35 4.70 30.27
N ASP A 186 -0.14 4.94 30.79
CA ASP A 186 0.09 5.97 31.81
C ASP A 186 -0.34 7.35 31.27
N PRO A 187 -1.28 8.04 31.95
CA PRO A 187 -1.72 9.37 31.52
C PRO A 187 -0.60 10.41 31.44
N SER A 188 0.48 10.27 32.22
CA SER A 188 1.61 11.20 32.18
C SER A 188 2.44 11.11 30.91
N HIS A 189 2.48 9.94 30.27
CA HIS A 189 3.22 9.68 29.03
C HIS A 189 2.38 9.89 27.76
N TYR A 190 1.05 9.77 27.88
CA TYR A 190 0.15 9.81 26.74
C TYR A 190 0.16 11.17 26.01
N PRO A 191 0.34 11.21 24.68
CA PRO A 191 0.36 12.45 23.90
C PRO A 191 -1.06 12.99 23.66
N ASP A 192 -1.73 13.45 24.70
CA ASP A 192 -3.08 13.99 24.64
C ASP A 192 -3.14 15.23 23.72
N PRO A 193 -3.97 15.25 22.66
CA PRO A 193 -4.10 16.40 21.77
C PRO A 193 -4.62 17.66 22.48
N ASN A 194 -5.28 17.51 23.62
CA ASN A 194 -5.82 18.61 24.42
C ASN A 194 -4.86 19.10 25.52
N ARG A 195 -3.70 18.48 25.65
CA ARG A 195 -2.71 18.88 26.66
C ARG A 195 -2.08 20.22 26.28
N GLN A 196 -2.17 21.19 27.17
CA GLN A 196 -1.53 22.49 26.98
C GLN A 196 0.00 22.45 27.15
N ALA A 197 0.48 21.58 28.08
CA ALA A 197 1.91 21.39 28.32
C ALA A 197 2.51 20.37 27.35
N GLN A 198 3.70 20.64 26.85
CA GLN A 198 4.44 19.71 26.02
C GLN A 198 4.92 18.50 26.85
N LEU A 199 4.92 17.32 26.21
CA LEU A 199 5.61 16.15 26.76
C LEU A 199 7.12 16.34 26.68
N THR A 200 7.82 15.86 27.70
CA THR A 200 9.27 15.74 27.62
C THR A 200 9.65 14.64 26.62
N PRO A 201 10.85 14.69 25.99
CA PRO A 201 11.32 13.63 25.13
C PRO A 201 11.32 12.25 25.80
N ASP A 202 11.58 12.17 27.10
CA ASP A 202 11.58 10.90 27.83
C ASP A 202 10.17 10.35 28.05
N ALA A 203 9.21 11.19 28.39
CA ALA A 203 7.80 10.78 28.48
C ALA A 203 7.29 10.27 27.13
N TYR A 204 7.67 10.90 26.04
CA TYR A 204 7.29 10.45 24.69
C TYR A 204 7.93 9.11 24.31
N ARG A 205 9.21 8.89 24.65
CA ARG A 205 9.87 7.58 24.47
C ARG A 205 9.20 6.49 25.29
N GLN A 206 8.79 6.84 26.52
CA GLN A 206 8.08 5.90 27.40
C GLN A 206 6.72 5.54 26.83
N PHE A 207 5.95 6.51 26.37
CA PHE A 207 4.70 6.25 25.64
C PHE A 207 4.88 5.28 24.48
N ALA A 208 5.89 5.48 23.64
CA ALA A 208 6.15 4.63 22.48
C ALA A 208 6.42 3.17 22.88
N ARG A 209 7.13 2.94 24.01
CA ARG A 209 7.39 1.60 24.55
C ARG A 209 6.14 0.97 25.15
N GLU A 210 5.41 1.71 25.97
CA GLU A 210 4.17 1.25 26.61
C GLU A 210 3.11 0.91 25.57
N SER A 211 2.97 1.73 24.55
CA SER A 211 2.01 1.51 23.47
C SER A 211 2.17 0.14 22.81
N ILE A 212 3.40 -0.25 22.54
CA ILE A 212 3.71 -1.56 21.94
C ILE A 212 3.50 -2.68 22.96
N ALA A 213 4.05 -2.54 24.18
CA ALA A 213 3.94 -3.56 25.22
C ALA A 213 2.47 -3.86 25.58
N VAL A 214 1.65 -2.83 25.77
CA VAL A 214 0.22 -3.00 26.03
C VAL A 214 -0.50 -3.67 24.85
N ALA A 215 -0.11 -3.36 23.63
CA ALA A 215 -0.66 -3.99 22.44
C ALA A 215 -0.36 -5.50 22.39
N GLU A 216 0.90 -5.86 22.68
CA GLU A 216 1.34 -7.26 22.76
C GLU A 216 0.64 -8.02 23.91
N ASP A 217 0.49 -7.40 25.07
CA ASP A 217 -0.27 -7.97 26.20
C ASP A 217 -1.73 -8.21 25.82
N MET A 218 -2.39 -7.25 25.16
CA MET A 218 -3.76 -7.39 24.71
C MET A 218 -3.92 -8.50 23.66
N ALA A 219 -2.92 -8.70 22.82
CA ALA A 219 -2.90 -9.81 21.88
C ALA A 219 -2.72 -11.16 22.60
N ALA A 220 -1.82 -11.24 23.58
CA ALA A 220 -1.62 -12.43 24.40
C ALA A 220 -2.88 -12.79 25.23
N GLU A 221 -3.67 -11.82 25.64
CA GLU A 221 -4.96 -12.01 26.33
C GLU A 221 -6.11 -12.38 25.35
N GLY A 222 -5.87 -12.41 24.04
CA GLY A 222 -6.90 -12.70 23.03
C GLY A 222 -7.89 -11.53 22.81
N LEU A 223 -7.57 -10.34 23.26
CA LEU A 223 -8.39 -9.16 23.06
C LEU A 223 -8.26 -8.59 21.66
N ILE A 224 -7.12 -8.82 20.99
CA ILE A 224 -6.84 -8.52 19.60
C ILE A 224 -6.23 -9.76 18.95
N ASP A 225 -6.51 -9.95 17.68
CA ASP A 225 -5.80 -10.95 16.91
C ASP A 225 -4.34 -10.49 16.73
N PRO A 226 -3.33 -11.30 17.07
CA PRO A 226 -1.92 -10.95 16.86
C PRO A 226 -1.61 -10.53 15.42
N GLU A 227 -2.27 -11.13 14.43
CA GLU A 227 -2.10 -10.77 13.02
C GLU A 227 -2.65 -9.37 12.72
N HIS A 228 -3.63 -8.88 13.49
CA HIS A 228 -4.23 -7.56 13.31
C HIS A 228 -3.42 -6.42 13.94
N LEU A 229 -2.40 -6.69 14.75
CA LEU A 229 -1.49 -5.65 15.24
C LEU A 229 -0.72 -4.97 14.11
N TYR A 230 -0.35 -5.76 13.09
CA TYR A 230 0.43 -5.34 11.93
C TYR A 230 -0.27 -5.68 10.62
N GLY A 231 -1.57 -5.92 10.67
CA GLY A 231 -2.32 -6.47 9.56
C GLY A 231 -2.40 -5.52 8.37
N THR A 232 -2.36 -6.12 7.22
CA THR A 232 -2.47 -5.46 5.92
C THR A 232 -3.02 -6.50 4.95
N ILE A 233 -3.88 -6.10 4.02
CA ILE A 233 -4.12 -6.95 2.85
C ILE A 233 -3.24 -6.47 1.70
N ASN A 234 -2.46 -7.39 1.15
CA ASN A 234 -1.84 -7.28 -0.14
C ASN A 234 -2.47 -8.29 -1.09
N CYS A 235 -2.82 -7.86 -2.31
CA CYS A 235 -3.39 -8.73 -3.32
C CYS A 235 -2.75 -8.44 -4.67
N ASN A 236 -2.15 -9.47 -5.29
CA ASN A 236 -1.51 -9.39 -6.59
C ASN A 236 -2.15 -10.39 -7.55
N GLY A 237 -2.23 -10.04 -8.82
CA GLY A 237 -2.83 -10.91 -9.82
C GLY A 237 -2.19 -10.82 -11.19
N VAL A 238 -2.37 -11.88 -11.96
CA VAL A 238 -1.98 -11.96 -13.35
C VAL A 238 -3.12 -12.62 -14.16
N ASN A 239 -3.38 -12.12 -15.38
CA ASN A 239 -4.37 -12.68 -16.30
C ASN A 239 -3.71 -13.60 -17.34
N ASN A 240 -4.53 -14.14 -18.26
CA ASN A 240 -4.07 -15.00 -19.36
C ASN A 240 -3.10 -14.30 -20.34
N ASN A 241 -3.12 -12.98 -20.42
CA ASN A 241 -2.25 -12.19 -21.29
C ASN A 241 -0.87 -11.92 -20.64
N GLY A 242 -0.71 -12.25 -19.35
CA GLY A 242 0.49 -11.92 -18.59
C GLY A 242 0.48 -10.50 -18.04
N ASP A 243 -0.67 -9.83 -17.99
CA ASP A 243 -0.82 -8.53 -17.34
C ASP A 243 -0.81 -8.69 -15.83
N VAL A 244 0.11 -8.01 -15.18
CA VAL A 244 0.34 -8.10 -13.72
C VAL A 244 -0.05 -6.80 -13.06
N CYS A 245 -0.87 -6.87 -12.01
CA CYS A 245 -1.23 -5.72 -11.17
C CYS A 245 -1.16 -6.10 -9.69
N GLY A 246 -1.20 -5.08 -8.83
CA GLY A 246 -1.22 -5.28 -7.39
C GLY A 246 -1.91 -4.14 -6.66
N VAL A 247 -2.41 -4.45 -5.47
CA VAL A 247 -3.01 -3.51 -4.52
C VAL A 247 -2.64 -3.91 -3.10
N THR A 248 -2.43 -2.92 -2.25
CA THR A 248 -2.25 -3.09 -0.81
C THR A 248 -3.09 -2.06 -0.08
N THR A 249 -3.67 -2.44 1.06
CA THR A 249 -4.51 -1.56 1.88
C THR A 249 -4.47 -1.98 3.35
N THR A 250 -4.55 -1.02 4.26
CA THR A 250 -4.35 -1.23 5.69
C THR A 250 -4.93 -0.11 6.53
N SER A 251 -5.24 -0.39 7.80
CA SER A 251 -5.40 0.63 8.84
C SER A 251 -4.08 0.96 9.56
N GLY A 252 -2.98 0.35 9.15
CA GLY A 252 -1.64 0.55 9.71
C GLY A 252 -1.44 -0.15 11.06
N LEU A 253 -0.40 0.26 11.78
CA LEU A 253 -0.11 -0.24 13.11
C LEU A 253 -1.19 0.23 14.10
N ALA A 254 -1.70 -0.69 14.93
CA ALA A 254 -2.63 -0.36 16.00
C ALA A 254 -2.03 0.69 16.94
N TRP A 255 -2.83 1.70 17.29
CA TRP A 255 -2.46 2.82 18.19
C TRP A 255 -1.18 3.56 17.81
N LYS A 256 -0.88 3.57 16.52
CA LYS A 256 0.20 4.36 15.93
C LYS A 256 0.13 5.82 16.37
N ILE A 257 1.28 6.46 16.41
CA ILE A 257 1.34 7.91 16.58
C ILE A 257 0.53 8.56 15.44
N PRO A 258 -0.35 9.54 15.72
CA PRO A 258 -1.11 10.25 14.71
C PRO A 258 -0.22 10.83 13.62
N GLY A 259 -0.55 10.53 12.37
CA GLY A 259 0.25 10.91 11.21
C GLY A 259 1.33 9.89 10.81
N ARG A 260 1.53 8.81 11.57
CA ARG A 260 2.42 7.71 11.14
C ARG A 260 1.84 7.01 9.91
N VAL A 261 2.66 6.88 8.90
CA VAL A 261 2.41 6.10 7.70
C VAL A 261 3.42 4.95 7.65
N GLY A 262 2.96 3.74 7.36
CA GLY A 262 3.80 2.55 7.19
C GLY A 262 4.29 2.39 5.75
N ASP A 263 4.62 1.16 5.41
CA ASP A 263 5.10 0.78 4.08
C ASP A 263 3.99 0.71 3.02
N SER A 264 2.75 0.38 3.41
CA SER A 264 1.67 0.02 2.49
C SER A 264 1.42 1.04 1.36
N PRO A 265 1.43 2.38 1.57
CA PRO A 265 1.18 3.33 0.50
C PRO A 265 2.44 3.69 -0.29
N ILE A 266 3.60 3.15 0.08
CA ILE A 266 4.91 3.53 -0.49
C ILE A 266 5.35 2.50 -1.52
N LEU A 267 5.46 2.94 -2.79
CA LEU A 267 5.97 2.09 -3.86
C LEU A 267 7.38 1.59 -3.57
N GLY A 268 7.57 0.30 -3.79
CA GLY A 268 8.82 -0.38 -3.52
C GLY A 268 8.94 -0.93 -2.11
N ALA A 269 8.23 -0.34 -1.14
CA ALA A 269 8.15 -0.87 0.22
C ALA A 269 6.95 -1.81 0.39
N GLY A 270 5.72 -1.29 0.43
CA GLY A 270 4.51 -2.07 0.65
C GLY A 270 3.99 -2.80 -0.59
N LEU A 271 4.27 -2.27 -1.77
CA LEU A 271 3.86 -2.85 -3.05
C LEU A 271 4.86 -2.49 -4.15
N TYR A 272 5.17 -3.43 -5.01
CA TYR A 272 5.84 -3.14 -6.27
C TYR A 272 5.39 -4.10 -7.37
N VAL A 273 5.17 -3.57 -8.59
CA VAL A 273 4.73 -4.35 -9.76
C VAL A 273 5.61 -4.03 -10.96
N SER A 274 6.09 -5.06 -11.63
CA SER A 274 6.70 -4.97 -12.95
C SER A 274 5.99 -5.95 -13.89
N ASN A 275 5.34 -5.45 -14.93
CA ASN A 275 4.60 -6.30 -15.85
C ASN A 275 5.43 -7.43 -16.46
N ASN A 276 6.74 -7.24 -16.58
CA ASN A 276 7.64 -8.21 -17.19
C ASN A 276 8.25 -9.21 -16.19
N HIS A 277 8.22 -8.92 -14.89
CA HIS A 277 8.98 -9.70 -13.91
C HIS A 277 8.11 -10.23 -12.77
N GLY A 278 7.00 -9.58 -12.43
CA GLY A 278 6.08 -10.01 -11.38
C GLY A 278 5.68 -8.88 -10.43
N ALA A 279 5.07 -9.27 -9.33
CA ALA A 279 4.61 -8.37 -8.29
C ALA A 279 4.99 -8.91 -6.90
N ALA A 280 5.16 -8.01 -5.96
CA ALA A 280 5.36 -8.33 -4.56
C ALA A 280 4.68 -7.29 -3.67
N GLY A 281 4.24 -7.75 -2.51
CA GLY A 281 3.76 -6.90 -1.44
C GLY A 281 4.35 -7.34 -0.11
N SER A 282 4.38 -6.42 0.84
CA SER A 282 4.86 -6.66 2.19
C SER A 282 3.82 -6.30 3.24
N THR A 283 3.95 -6.90 4.40
CA THR A 283 3.15 -6.63 5.59
C THR A 283 4.01 -6.81 6.84
N GLY A 284 3.47 -6.55 8.01
CA GLY A 284 4.17 -6.68 9.28
C GLY A 284 4.76 -5.34 9.74
N ARG A 285 6.03 -5.32 10.14
CA ARG A 285 6.67 -4.08 10.62
C ARG A 285 7.03 -3.15 9.45
N GLY A 286 6.17 -2.17 9.17
CA GLY A 286 6.28 -1.27 8.03
C GLY A 286 7.63 -0.55 7.93
N GLU A 287 8.21 -0.13 9.05
CA GLU A 287 9.51 0.55 9.08
C GLU A 287 10.65 -0.35 8.56
N ALA A 288 10.62 -1.65 8.86
CA ALA A 288 11.62 -2.59 8.35
C ALA A 288 11.49 -2.75 6.82
N ASN A 289 10.25 -2.83 6.33
CA ASN A 289 9.97 -2.91 4.90
C ASN A 289 10.40 -1.63 4.15
N LEU A 290 10.20 -0.45 4.78
CA LEU A 290 10.63 0.84 4.24
C LEU A 290 12.16 0.93 4.11
N TYR A 291 12.90 0.54 5.14
CA TYR A 291 14.37 0.63 5.13
C TYR A 291 15.00 -0.27 4.06
N ASN A 292 14.36 -1.39 3.75
CA ASN A 292 14.88 -2.37 2.80
C ASN A 292 14.22 -2.28 1.41
N LEU A 293 13.19 -1.44 1.21
CA LEU A 293 12.35 -1.43 0.00
C LEU A 293 11.92 -2.85 -0.38
N ALA A 294 11.33 -3.56 0.59
CA ALA A 294 11.18 -5.02 0.56
C ALA A 294 10.50 -5.53 -0.72
N SER A 295 9.39 -4.91 -1.13
CA SER A 295 8.66 -5.33 -2.34
C SER A 295 9.44 -5.07 -3.63
N PHE A 296 10.16 -3.95 -3.72
CA PHE A 296 11.06 -3.69 -4.86
C PHE A 296 12.18 -4.71 -4.93
N LEU A 297 12.80 -5.02 -3.79
CA LEU A 297 13.88 -6.01 -3.73
C LEU A 297 13.44 -7.38 -4.24
N VAL A 298 12.26 -7.86 -3.81
CA VAL A 298 11.71 -9.13 -4.32
C VAL A 298 11.58 -9.11 -5.84
N VAL A 299 10.96 -8.06 -6.41
CA VAL A 299 10.77 -7.97 -7.86
C VAL A 299 12.10 -7.79 -8.61
N GLU A 300 13.09 -7.14 -8.00
CA GLU A 300 14.43 -7.02 -8.56
C GLU A 300 15.17 -8.37 -8.59
N GLU A 301 15.01 -9.21 -7.57
CA GLU A 301 15.55 -10.57 -7.58
C GLU A 301 14.82 -11.47 -8.61
N LEU A 302 13.49 -11.32 -8.77
CA LEU A 302 12.76 -11.95 -9.88
C LEU A 302 13.32 -11.51 -11.25
N ARG A 303 13.64 -10.23 -11.41
CA ARG A 303 14.27 -9.70 -12.64
C ARG A 303 15.63 -10.31 -12.91
N ARG A 304 16.38 -10.67 -11.86
CA ARG A 304 17.66 -11.37 -11.96
C ARG A 304 17.53 -12.88 -12.22
N GLY A 305 16.30 -13.39 -12.21
CA GLY A 305 15.99 -14.79 -12.49
C GLY A 305 15.86 -15.69 -11.26
N ALA A 306 15.78 -15.11 -10.05
CA ALA A 306 15.47 -15.88 -8.85
C ALA A 306 14.05 -16.47 -8.90
N ASP A 307 13.87 -17.64 -8.29
CA ASP A 307 12.53 -18.19 -8.03
C ASP A 307 11.80 -17.30 -7.04
N PRO A 308 10.45 -17.16 -7.10
CA PRO A 308 9.67 -16.32 -6.20
C PRO A 308 9.91 -16.58 -4.71
N LYS A 309 10.09 -17.85 -4.31
CA LYS A 309 10.40 -18.20 -2.93
C LYS A 309 11.77 -17.68 -2.52
N ASP A 310 12.77 -17.88 -3.36
CA ASP A 310 14.15 -17.44 -3.08
C ASP A 310 14.23 -15.91 -3.05
N ALA A 311 13.56 -15.23 -3.98
CA ALA A 311 13.45 -13.77 -3.99
C ALA A 311 12.84 -13.22 -2.68
N GLY A 312 11.76 -13.84 -2.20
CA GLY A 312 11.15 -13.52 -0.92
C GLY A 312 12.09 -13.77 0.26
N MET A 313 12.78 -14.92 0.29
CA MET A 313 13.74 -15.25 1.34
C MET A 313 14.92 -14.29 1.40
N ILE A 314 15.43 -13.83 0.25
CA ILE A 314 16.49 -12.82 0.18
C ILE A 314 16.03 -11.51 0.81
N ALA A 315 14.80 -11.09 0.55
CA ALA A 315 14.25 -9.87 1.13
C ALA A 315 14.07 -9.98 2.67
N LEU A 316 13.66 -11.16 3.16
CA LEU A 316 13.47 -11.40 4.60
C LEU A 316 14.79 -11.53 5.40
N GLN A 317 15.89 -11.80 4.74
CA GLN A 317 17.20 -11.94 5.38
C GLN A 317 17.94 -10.60 5.57
N ARG A 318 17.41 -9.52 5.04
CA ARG A 318 17.96 -8.17 5.20
C ARG A 318 17.32 -7.41 6.37
#